data_0d43fb599b7753bf07e52bbd260a770c
#
_entry.id   0d43fb599b7753bf07e52bbd260a770c
#
_cell.length_a   1.000
_cell.length_b   1.000
_cell.length_c   1.000
_cell.angle_alpha   90.00
_cell.angle_beta   90.00
_cell.angle_gamma   90.00
#
_symmetry.space_group_name_H-M   'P 1'
#
loop_
_entity.id
_entity.type
_entity.pdbx_description
1 polymer ?
#
loop_
_entity_poly.entity_id
_entity_poly.type
_entity_poly.pdbx_seq_one_letter_code
_entity_poly.pdbx_strand_id
1 'polypeptide(L)'
;YEGINPLTKYKWKRKVRITLPAFMCAFVPDAALASINRFLEDGKPEDLNTYKMDDPVRLKVIVHVGPKGFQKVGHICFAYDNIVYSYGNYDSDSFRLNQTIGDGIFFTVPLQKYIPNMISAENNSIFEYGIYTTPQQNEMIEKEIEKIRLNGYRWYTKIEKEDGYDRFSEYEMDYPSRLHYRTGAKLYKVKRGKFHIYWALGDNCASFTDLVLGTLGADVLSVRGIISPGTYLDWLQKEYLKKNSPIVSRCIYTKETVEQ
;
A
#
# COMPACT_ATOMS: atom_id res chain seq x y z
N TYR A 1 -9.15 -20.89 -4.18
CA TYR A 1 -9.68 -20.61 -2.84
C TYR A 1 -10.86 -19.65 -2.96
N GLU A 2 -11.97 -19.96 -2.32
CA GLU A 2 -13.15 -19.12 -2.27
C GLU A 2 -13.39 -18.72 -0.82
N GLY A 3 -13.38 -17.43 -0.54
CA GLY A 3 -13.79 -16.88 0.74
C GLY A 3 -15.18 -16.25 0.62
N ILE A 4 -15.98 -16.34 1.65
CA ILE A 4 -17.26 -15.64 1.74
C ILE A 4 -17.08 -14.54 2.78
N ASN A 5 -17.31 -13.28 2.37
CA ASN A 5 -17.42 -12.22 3.34
C ASN A 5 -18.70 -12.44 4.18
N PRO A 6 -18.61 -12.67 5.49
CA PRO A 6 -19.77 -13.02 6.31
C PRO A 6 -20.82 -11.90 6.41
N LEU A 7 -20.40 -10.64 6.18
CA LEU A 7 -21.28 -9.48 6.32
C LEU A 7 -21.98 -9.11 5.03
N THR A 8 -21.30 -9.22 3.88
CA THR A 8 -21.88 -8.89 2.57
C THR A 8 -22.34 -10.12 1.79
N LYS A 9 -22.00 -11.33 2.26
CA LYS A 9 -22.17 -12.59 1.55
C LYS A 9 -21.50 -12.63 0.16
N TYR A 10 -20.61 -11.70 -0.11
CA TYR A 10 -19.85 -11.66 -1.35
C TYR A 10 -18.78 -12.76 -1.34
N LYS A 11 -18.74 -13.54 -2.43
CA LYS A 11 -17.75 -14.59 -2.60
C LYS A 11 -16.49 -14.04 -3.21
N TRP A 12 -15.41 -14.04 -2.44
CA TRP A 12 -14.09 -13.74 -2.93
C TRP A 12 -13.47 -14.98 -3.58
N LYS A 13 -13.19 -14.90 -4.88
CA LYS A 13 -12.47 -15.98 -5.58
C LYS A 13 -10.99 -15.68 -5.63
N ARG A 14 -10.19 -16.62 -5.16
CA ARG A 14 -8.73 -16.56 -5.22
C ARG A 14 -8.18 -17.69 -6.06
N LYS A 15 -7.24 -17.35 -6.92
CA LYS A 15 -6.34 -18.36 -7.49
C LYS A 15 -5.21 -18.59 -6.49
N VAL A 16 -5.14 -19.78 -5.94
CA VAL A 16 -3.97 -20.29 -5.25
C VAL A 16 -2.84 -20.31 -6.28
N ARG A 17 -1.83 -19.45 -6.14
CA ARG A 17 -0.60 -19.57 -6.90
C ARG A 17 0.40 -20.34 -6.08
N ILE A 18 0.96 -21.38 -6.70
CA ILE A 18 2.07 -22.16 -6.20
C ILE A 18 3.22 -21.20 -5.88
N THR A 19 3.93 -21.46 -4.80
CA THR A 19 5.14 -20.76 -4.37
C THR A 19 6.10 -20.59 -5.56
N LEU A 20 6.19 -19.38 -6.07
CA LEU A 20 7.23 -19.05 -7.03
C LEU A 20 8.54 -18.84 -6.26
N PRO A 21 9.67 -19.35 -6.77
CA PRO A 21 10.97 -19.00 -6.21
C PRO A 21 11.15 -17.50 -6.09
N ALA A 22 11.86 -17.03 -5.08
CA ALA A 22 11.99 -15.59 -4.78
C ALA A 22 12.47 -14.75 -5.97
N PHE A 23 13.33 -15.31 -6.84
CA PHE A 23 13.78 -14.63 -8.06
C PHE A 23 12.65 -14.43 -9.09
N MET A 24 11.65 -15.32 -9.13
CA MET A 24 10.51 -15.17 -10.05
C MET A 24 9.52 -14.12 -9.55
N CYS A 25 9.54 -13.77 -8.26
CA CYS A 25 8.76 -12.66 -7.73
C CYS A 25 9.22 -11.31 -8.30
N ALA A 26 10.46 -11.21 -8.78
CA ALA A 26 10.99 -10.02 -9.45
C ALA A 26 10.37 -9.78 -10.83
N PHE A 27 9.81 -10.80 -11.48
CA PHE A 27 9.15 -10.70 -12.80
C PHE A 27 7.64 -10.40 -12.70
N VAL A 28 7.06 -10.50 -11.52
CA VAL A 28 5.63 -10.15 -11.30
C VAL A 28 5.34 -8.69 -11.64
N PRO A 29 6.25 -7.74 -11.38
CA PRO A 29 6.07 -6.35 -11.79
C PRO A 29 5.95 -6.15 -13.29
N ASP A 30 6.63 -6.93 -14.12
CA ASP A 30 6.52 -6.79 -15.58
C ASP A 30 5.13 -7.24 -16.06
N ALA A 31 4.54 -8.24 -15.44
CA ALA A 31 3.16 -8.63 -15.71
C ALA A 31 2.16 -7.56 -15.21
N ALA A 32 2.45 -6.91 -14.07
CA ALA A 32 1.67 -5.80 -13.56
C ALA A 32 1.79 -4.59 -14.49
N LEU A 33 3.00 -4.22 -14.92
CA LEU A 33 3.23 -3.14 -15.88
C LEU A 33 2.57 -3.41 -17.24
N ALA A 34 2.60 -4.65 -17.72
CA ALA A 34 1.88 -5.03 -18.95
C ALA A 34 0.35 -4.95 -18.76
N SER A 35 -0.15 -5.23 -17.57
CA SER A 35 -1.56 -5.01 -17.23
C SER A 35 -1.89 -3.53 -17.14
N ILE A 36 -0.99 -2.70 -16.62
CA ILE A 36 -1.10 -1.24 -16.57
C ILE A 36 -1.16 -0.67 -17.99
N ASN A 37 -0.23 -1.04 -18.86
CA ASN A 37 -0.22 -0.57 -20.24
C ASN A 37 -1.50 -0.95 -20.98
N ARG A 38 -1.98 -2.17 -20.81
CA ARG A 38 -3.29 -2.58 -21.31
C ARG A 38 -4.45 -1.77 -20.73
N PHE A 39 -4.35 -1.41 -19.46
CA PHE A 39 -5.34 -0.56 -18.82
C PHE A 39 -5.37 0.86 -19.36
N LEU A 40 -4.20 1.44 -19.64
CA LEU A 40 -4.10 2.75 -20.29
C LEU A 40 -4.59 2.72 -21.73
N GLU A 41 -4.46 1.58 -22.42
CA GLU A 41 -4.96 1.36 -23.78
C GLU A 41 -6.48 1.07 -23.82
N ASP A 42 -6.98 0.27 -22.87
CA ASP A 42 -8.38 -0.17 -22.78
C ASP A 42 -9.21 0.63 -21.76
N GLY A 43 -8.56 1.48 -20.96
CA GLY A 43 -9.18 2.24 -19.87
C GLY A 43 -10.14 3.28 -20.36
N LYS A 44 -11.29 3.36 -19.71
CA LYS A 44 -12.22 4.46 -19.95
C LYS A 44 -11.64 5.75 -19.36
N PRO A 45 -11.91 6.91 -19.99
CA PRO A 45 -11.49 8.21 -19.43
C PRO A 45 -11.93 8.43 -17.98
N GLU A 46 -13.01 7.77 -17.55
CA GLU A 46 -13.55 7.81 -16.18
C GLU A 46 -12.62 7.14 -15.15
N ASP A 47 -11.75 6.24 -15.59
CA ASP A 47 -10.76 5.58 -14.72
C ASP A 47 -9.57 6.51 -14.38
N LEU A 48 -9.38 7.57 -15.18
CA LEU A 48 -8.37 8.61 -14.99
C LEU A 48 -8.99 9.76 -14.17
N ASN A 49 -9.31 9.50 -12.92
CA ASN A 49 -9.97 10.51 -12.11
C ASN A 49 -8.98 11.34 -11.30
N THR A 50 -9.17 12.66 -11.36
CA THR A 50 -8.72 13.58 -10.32
C THR A 50 -9.28 13.13 -8.98
N TYR A 51 -8.42 13.11 -7.97
CA TYR A 51 -8.80 12.84 -6.59
C TYR A 51 -10.02 13.70 -6.18
N LYS A 52 -11.13 13.04 -5.85
CA LYS A 52 -12.32 13.71 -5.32
C LYS A 52 -12.27 13.63 -3.80
N MET A 53 -12.18 14.77 -3.15
CA MET A 53 -12.18 14.86 -1.67
C MET A 53 -13.46 14.32 -1.03
N ASP A 54 -14.56 14.29 -1.77
CA ASP A 54 -15.89 13.89 -1.30
C ASP A 54 -16.25 12.43 -1.63
N ASP A 55 -15.24 11.59 -1.91
CA ASP A 55 -15.49 10.17 -2.16
C ASP A 55 -16.00 9.50 -0.86
N PRO A 56 -17.24 8.96 -0.86
CA PRO A 56 -17.83 8.34 0.33
C PRO A 56 -17.15 7.01 0.70
N VAL A 57 -16.20 6.55 -0.09
CA VAL A 57 -15.46 5.32 0.14
C VAL A 57 -14.40 5.52 1.21
N ARG A 58 -14.63 4.97 2.40
CA ARG A 58 -13.75 5.12 3.54
C ARG A 58 -12.47 4.30 3.45
N LEU A 59 -12.55 3.08 2.89
CA LEU A 59 -11.41 2.16 2.74
C LEU A 59 -10.91 2.16 1.30
N LYS A 60 -9.62 2.42 1.13
CA LYS A 60 -8.93 2.37 -0.15
C LYS A 60 -7.67 1.52 -0.05
N VAL A 61 -7.41 0.72 -1.05
CA VAL A 61 -6.14 -0.01 -1.23
C VAL A 61 -5.35 0.67 -2.33
N ILE A 62 -4.10 0.96 -2.03
CA ILE A 62 -3.22 1.74 -2.89
C ILE A 62 -2.00 0.89 -3.24
N VAL A 63 -1.78 0.69 -4.53
CA VAL A 63 -0.61 -0.02 -5.04
C VAL A 63 0.24 0.95 -5.83
N HIS A 64 1.52 1.01 -5.49
CA HIS A 64 2.51 1.83 -6.20
C HIS A 64 3.36 0.95 -7.08
N VAL A 65 3.73 1.47 -8.23
CA VAL A 65 4.67 0.81 -9.15
C VAL A 65 5.68 1.87 -9.59
N GLY A 66 6.93 1.67 -9.24
CA GLY A 66 8.02 2.54 -9.66
C GLY A 66 8.61 2.13 -11.00
N PRO A 67 9.33 3.05 -11.67
CA PRO A 67 9.80 2.87 -13.05
C PRO A 67 11.00 1.93 -13.18
N LYS A 68 11.80 1.71 -12.12
CA LYS A 68 13.12 1.04 -12.25
C LYS A 68 13.44 0.09 -11.09
N GLY A 69 14.13 -1.00 -11.41
CA GLY A 69 14.77 -1.91 -10.45
C GLY A 69 13.81 -2.49 -9.41
N PHE A 70 14.19 -2.46 -8.14
CA PHE A 70 13.35 -2.94 -7.02
C PHE A 70 12.07 -2.14 -6.83
N GLN A 71 11.99 -0.91 -7.31
CA GLN A 71 10.75 -0.12 -7.31
C GLN A 71 9.66 -0.76 -8.17
N LYS A 72 10.04 -1.59 -9.17
CA LYS A 72 9.10 -2.39 -9.96
C LYS A 72 8.42 -3.50 -9.16
N VAL A 73 8.99 -3.96 -8.05
CA VAL A 73 8.33 -4.91 -7.14
C VAL A 73 7.07 -4.27 -6.57
N GLY A 74 7.07 -2.94 -6.53
CA GLY A 74 5.95 -2.16 -6.08
C GLY A 74 5.84 -2.10 -4.55
N HIS A 75 4.87 -1.33 -4.11
CA HIS A 75 4.53 -1.20 -2.71
C HIS A 75 3.01 -1.17 -2.59
N ILE A 76 2.47 -1.67 -1.49
CA ILE A 76 1.04 -1.64 -1.21
C ILE A 76 0.79 -1.07 0.18
N CYS A 77 -0.22 -0.24 0.28
CA CYS A 77 -0.71 0.31 1.54
C CYS A 77 -2.23 0.47 1.47
N PHE A 78 -2.84 0.89 2.55
CA PHE A 78 -4.24 1.22 2.58
C PHE A 78 -4.47 2.63 3.12
N ALA A 79 -5.60 3.23 2.75
CA ALA A 79 -6.11 4.44 3.38
C ALA A 79 -7.47 4.16 4.00
N TYR A 80 -7.71 4.75 5.17
CA TYR A 80 -9.00 4.74 5.84
C TYR A 80 -9.30 6.15 6.32
N ASP A 81 -10.50 6.64 6.01
CA ASP A 81 -10.90 8.03 6.26
C ASP A 81 -9.85 9.06 5.79
N ASN A 82 -9.34 8.86 4.58
CA ASN A 82 -8.33 9.71 3.95
C ASN A 82 -6.98 9.79 4.71
N ILE A 83 -6.71 8.86 5.61
CA ILE A 83 -5.39 8.67 6.22
C ILE A 83 -4.76 7.40 5.67
N VAL A 84 -3.60 7.55 5.07
CA VAL A 84 -2.78 6.42 4.57
C VAL A 84 -2.03 5.78 5.73
N TYR A 85 -2.03 4.46 5.75
CA TYR A 85 -1.23 3.60 6.60
C TYR A 85 -0.33 2.75 5.72
N SER A 86 0.95 2.94 5.83
CA SER A 86 1.96 2.25 5.03
C SER A 86 3.02 1.64 5.91
N TYR A 87 3.47 0.43 5.59
CA TYR A 87 4.41 -0.33 6.39
C TYR A 87 5.62 -0.76 5.55
N GLY A 88 6.80 -0.63 6.13
CA GLY A 88 8.05 -0.99 5.46
C GLY A 88 9.26 -0.98 6.41
N ASN A 89 10.45 -1.16 5.85
CA ASN A 89 11.73 -1.00 6.52
C ASN A 89 12.33 0.38 6.18
N TYR A 90 11.96 1.38 6.94
CA TYR A 90 12.36 2.77 6.66
C TYR A 90 13.60 3.23 7.44
N ASP A 91 14.08 2.45 8.39
CA ASP A 91 15.28 2.74 9.18
C ASP A 91 16.50 2.10 8.53
N SER A 92 17.28 2.89 7.80
CA SER A 92 18.50 2.43 7.11
C SER A 92 19.54 1.83 8.06
N ASP A 93 19.56 2.26 9.32
CA ASP A 93 20.51 1.77 10.32
C ASP A 93 20.16 0.34 10.79
N SER A 94 18.93 -0.11 10.54
CA SER A 94 18.45 -1.46 10.85
C SER A 94 18.58 -2.45 9.69
N PHE A 95 19.01 -2.02 8.51
CA PHE A 95 19.01 -2.86 7.32
C PHE A 95 19.95 -4.05 7.40
N ARG A 96 19.43 -5.22 7.02
CA ARG A 96 20.13 -6.51 6.95
C ARG A 96 19.80 -7.22 5.63
N LEU A 97 20.64 -8.16 5.23
CA LEU A 97 20.47 -8.99 4.03
C LEU A 97 20.04 -8.17 2.80
N ASN A 98 20.90 -7.23 2.39
CA ASN A 98 20.64 -6.36 1.24
C ASN A 98 19.29 -5.64 1.33
N GLN A 99 18.96 -5.09 2.49
CA GLN A 99 17.75 -4.30 2.77
C GLN A 99 16.43 -5.12 2.71
N THR A 100 16.50 -6.44 2.65
CA THR A 100 15.29 -7.28 2.66
C THR A 100 14.71 -7.48 4.06
N ILE A 101 15.51 -7.20 5.11
CA ILE A 101 15.13 -7.27 6.51
C ILE A 101 15.50 -5.94 7.18
N GLY A 102 14.67 -5.48 8.08
CA GLY A 102 14.90 -4.30 8.91
C GLY A 102 13.87 -4.18 10.01
N ASP A 103 13.95 -3.10 10.77
CA ASP A 103 12.91 -2.81 11.77
C ASP A 103 11.59 -2.49 11.09
N GLY A 104 10.51 -3.04 11.63
CA GLY A 104 9.18 -2.78 11.12
C GLY A 104 8.70 -1.39 11.51
N ILE A 105 8.49 -0.54 10.51
CA ILE A 105 8.02 0.83 10.68
C ILE A 105 6.76 1.04 9.84
N PHE A 106 5.74 1.61 10.43
CA PHE A 106 4.62 2.14 9.67
C PHE A 106 4.57 3.66 9.78
N PHE A 107 3.97 4.30 8.79
CA PHE A 107 3.68 5.72 8.85
C PHE A 107 2.21 6.01 8.56
N THR A 108 1.79 7.18 9.02
CA THR A 108 0.49 7.75 8.70
C THR A 108 0.66 9.11 8.03
N VAL A 109 -0.15 9.37 7.01
CA VAL A 109 -0.11 10.63 6.26
C VAL A 109 -1.47 10.88 5.61
N PRO A 110 -1.93 12.14 5.48
CA PRO A 110 -3.13 12.47 4.73
C PRO A 110 -3.00 12.04 3.26
N LEU A 111 -4.02 11.35 2.74
CA LEU A 111 -4.05 10.82 1.37
C LEU A 111 -3.81 11.91 0.32
N GLN A 112 -4.41 13.09 0.51
CA GLN A 112 -4.27 14.24 -0.36
C GLN A 112 -2.84 14.81 -0.47
N LYS A 113 -1.97 14.54 0.52
CA LYS A 113 -0.55 14.88 0.47
C LYS A 113 0.29 13.74 -0.05
N TYR A 114 -0.15 12.51 0.21
CA TYR A 114 0.59 11.31 -0.12
C TYR A 114 0.62 11.04 -1.63
N ILE A 115 -0.53 11.06 -2.30
CA ILE A 115 -0.62 10.77 -3.73
C ILE A 115 0.22 11.73 -4.58
N PRO A 116 0.10 13.06 -4.45
CA PRO A 116 0.95 13.98 -5.22
C PRO A 116 2.45 13.78 -4.94
N ASN A 117 2.83 13.54 -3.67
CA ASN A 117 4.23 13.29 -3.33
C ASN A 117 4.78 12.04 -4.03
N MET A 118 4.02 10.94 -4.03
CA MET A 118 4.46 9.69 -4.65
C MET A 118 4.60 9.80 -6.17
N ILE A 119 3.74 10.58 -6.79
CA ILE A 119 3.75 10.76 -8.25
C ILE A 119 4.83 11.75 -8.66
N SER A 120 4.82 12.97 -8.12
CA SER A 120 5.70 14.05 -8.57
C SER A 120 7.13 13.89 -8.07
N ALA A 121 7.30 13.47 -6.81
CA ALA A 121 8.60 13.41 -6.18
C ALA A 121 9.26 12.04 -6.27
N GLU A 122 8.51 10.95 -6.14
CA GLU A 122 9.03 9.58 -6.17
C GLU A 122 8.82 8.90 -7.53
N ASN A 123 8.18 9.58 -8.49
CA ASN A 123 7.93 9.12 -9.87
C ASN A 123 7.27 7.74 -9.95
N ASN A 124 6.30 7.49 -9.07
CA ASN A 124 5.52 6.25 -9.05
C ASN A 124 4.20 6.43 -9.79
N SER A 125 3.72 5.35 -10.42
CA SER A 125 2.32 5.24 -10.80
C SER A 125 1.52 4.65 -9.65
N ILE A 126 0.31 5.14 -9.39
CA ILE A 126 -0.54 4.71 -8.30
C ILE A 126 -1.85 4.14 -8.83
N PHE A 127 -2.24 2.99 -8.27
CA PHE A 127 -3.52 2.34 -8.47
C PHE A 127 -4.27 2.36 -7.14
N GLU A 128 -5.34 3.11 -7.08
CA GLU A 128 -6.21 3.21 -5.92
C GLU A 128 -7.51 2.45 -6.19
N TYR A 129 -7.88 1.57 -5.28
CA TYR A 129 -9.14 0.82 -5.33
C TYR A 129 -9.97 1.12 -4.10
N GLY A 130 -11.14 1.73 -4.32
CA GLY A 130 -12.09 2.01 -3.25
C GLY A 130 -12.96 0.79 -2.97
N ILE A 131 -13.08 0.44 -1.69
CA ILE A 131 -13.84 -0.72 -1.22
C ILE A 131 -15.02 -0.24 -0.39
N TYR A 132 -16.23 -0.58 -0.82
CA TYR A 132 -17.43 -0.33 -0.04
C TYR A 132 -17.42 -1.17 1.24
N THR A 133 -17.68 -0.54 2.36
CA THR A 133 -17.72 -1.16 3.68
C THR A 133 -19.01 -0.83 4.41
N THR A 134 -19.57 -1.84 5.09
CA THR A 134 -20.74 -1.64 5.95
C THR A 134 -20.34 -1.01 7.28
N PRO A 135 -21.28 -0.43 8.06
CA PRO A 135 -20.99 0.10 9.39
C PRO A 135 -20.28 -0.91 10.30
N GLN A 136 -20.71 -2.18 10.29
CA GLN A 136 -20.08 -3.25 11.09
C GLN A 136 -18.64 -3.53 10.64
N GLN A 137 -18.39 -3.51 9.33
CA GLN A 137 -17.04 -3.64 8.80
C GLN A 137 -16.15 -2.45 9.18
N ASN A 138 -16.71 -1.24 9.17
CA ASN A 138 -15.98 -0.05 9.62
C ASN A 138 -15.54 -0.18 11.08
N GLU A 139 -16.41 -0.63 11.97
CA GLU A 139 -16.03 -0.88 13.37
C GLU A 139 -14.89 -1.91 13.51
N MET A 140 -14.90 -2.96 12.69
CA MET A 140 -13.83 -3.98 12.68
C MET A 140 -12.51 -3.38 12.19
N ILE A 141 -12.55 -2.57 11.13
CA ILE A 141 -11.39 -1.88 10.58
C ILE A 141 -10.81 -0.91 11.62
N GLU A 142 -11.65 -0.11 12.24
CA GLU A 142 -11.24 0.86 13.27
C GLU A 142 -10.56 0.18 14.46
N LYS A 143 -11.11 -0.94 14.93
CA LYS A 143 -10.50 -1.77 15.97
C LYS A 143 -9.11 -2.30 15.56
N GLU A 144 -8.96 -2.71 14.30
CA GLU A 144 -7.67 -3.21 13.81
C GLU A 144 -6.65 -2.08 13.66
N ILE A 145 -7.06 -0.94 13.15
CA ILE A 145 -6.23 0.28 13.08
C ILE A 145 -5.77 0.71 14.48
N GLU A 146 -6.68 0.67 15.46
CA GLU A 146 -6.32 1.02 16.84
C GLU A 146 -5.28 0.05 17.44
N LYS A 147 -5.39 -1.26 17.18
CA LYS A 147 -4.35 -2.23 17.59
C LYS A 147 -2.99 -1.91 16.97
N ILE A 148 -2.97 -1.56 15.67
CA ILE A 148 -1.74 -1.13 14.98
C ILE A 148 -1.15 0.09 15.70
N ARG A 149 -1.94 1.09 15.99
CA ARG A 149 -1.50 2.33 16.65
C ARG A 149 -0.98 2.09 18.07
N LEU A 150 -1.68 1.32 18.86
CA LEU A 150 -1.28 0.97 20.24
C LEU A 150 0.02 0.16 20.28
N ASN A 151 0.29 -0.65 19.25
CA ASN A 151 1.53 -1.41 19.12
C ASN A 151 2.68 -0.60 18.49
N GLY A 152 2.44 0.66 18.12
CA GLY A 152 3.46 1.57 17.63
C GLY A 152 4.00 2.51 18.72
N TYR A 153 5.24 2.97 18.55
CA TYR A 153 5.78 4.13 19.26
C TYR A 153 6.42 5.08 18.26
N ARG A 154 6.35 6.39 18.54
CA ARG A 154 6.86 7.41 17.63
C ARG A 154 8.33 7.17 17.31
N TRP A 155 8.65 7.05 16.04
CA TRP A 155 10.02 7.02 15.51
C TRP A 155 10.27 8.31 14.74
N TYR A 156 11.31 9.03 15.15
CA TYR A 156 11.69 10.29 14.55
C TYR A 156 12.68 10.05 13.42
N THR A 157 12.46 10.70 12.30
CA THR A 157 13.37 10.67 11.15
C THR A 157 14.70 11.39 11.49
N LYS A 158 15.71 11.23 10.63
CA LYS A 158 17.00 11.89 10.85
C LYS A 158 16.82 13.41 10.88
N ILE A 159 16.05 13.98 9.97
CA ILE A 159 15.80 15.41 9.91
C ILE A 159 15.05 15.93 11.14
N GLU A 160 14.18 15.15 11.75
CA GLU A 160 13.51 15.56 13.00
C GLU A 160 14.44 15.54 14.22
N LYS A 161 15.51 14.73 14.20
CA LYS A 161 16.45 14.59 15.29
C LYS A 161 17.55 15.67 15.27
N GLU A 162 17.87 16.21 14.12
CA GLU A 162 19.05 17.02 13.89
C GLU A 162 18.80 18.54 13.91
N ASP A 163 17.72 19.02 14.50
CA ASP A 163 17.41 20.47 14.68
C ASP A 163 17.91 21.36 13.53
N GLY A 164 17.49 21.10 12.32
CA GLY A 164 18.01 21.91 11.20
C GLY A 164 17.48 21.50 9.84
N TYR A 165 16.18 21.73 9.61
CA TYR A 165 15.59 21.63 8.28
C TYR A 165 16.34 22.42 7.20
N ASP A 166 17.05 23.49 7.60
CA ASP A 166 17.78 24.40 6.69
C ASP A 166 19.17 23.91 6.29
N ARG A 167 19.66 22.80 6.86
CA ARG A 167 21.03 22.32 6.64
C ARG A 167 21.17 21.26 5.56
N PHE A 168 20.08 20.62 5.18
CA PHE A 168 20.09 19.54 4.19
C PHE A 168 19.39 19.97 2.92
N SER A 169 20.07 19.80 1.79
CA SER A 169 19.35 19.78 0.52
C SER A 169 18.42 18.56 0.51
N GLU A 170 17.26 18.69 -0.09
CA GLU A 170 16.27 17.63 -0.14
C GLU A 170 16.81 16.32 -0.76
N TYR A 171 17.82 16.43 -1.63
CA TYR A 171 18.51 15.32 -2.27
C TYR A 171 19.40 14.51 -1.31
N GLU A 172 19.85 15.10 -0.21
CA GLU A 172 20.68 14.45 0.80
C GLU A 172 19.86 13.73 1.87
N MET A 173 18.54 14.00 1.93
CA MET A 173 17.65 13.34 2.87
C MET A 173 17.39 11.88 2.49
N ASP A 174 17.36 11.01 3.48
CA ASP A 174 16.79 9.67 3.31
C ASP A 174 15.29 9.73 3.02
N TYR A 175 14.75 8.64 2.49
CA TYR A 175 13.34 8.59 2.09
C TYR A 175 12.36 8.97 3.23
N PRO A 176 12.47 8.45 4.47
CA PRO A 176 11.55 8.82 5.54
C PRO A 176 11.65 10.30 5.93
N SER A 177 12.85 10.89 5.87
CA SER A 177 13.03 12.33 6.12
C SER A 177 12.38 13.19 5.04
N ARG A 178 12.58 12.85 3.75
CA ARG A 178 11.90 13.52 2.64
C ARG A 178 10.39 13.40 2.74
N LEU A 179 9.90 12.21 3.03
CA LEU A 179 8.46 11.97 3.17
C LEU A 179 7.87 12.83 4.30
N HIS A 180 8.54 12.86 5.46
CA HIS A 180 8.11 13.70 6.58
C HIS A 180 8.13 15.17 6.20
N TYR A 181 9.23 15.65 5.62
CA TYR A 181 9.42 17.04 5.23
C TYR A 181 8.33 17.53 4.26
N ARG A 182 8.05 16.76 3.22
CA ARG A 182 7.08 17.14 2.17
C ARG A 182 5.62 17.00 2.60
N THR A 183 5.32 16.02 3.43
CA THR A 183 3.93 15.62 3.68
C THR A 183 3.48 15.75 5.14
N GLY A 184 4.42 15.90 6.07
CA GLY A 184 4.15 15.84 7.49
C GLY A 184 3.85 14.43 7.99
N ALA A 185 4.25 13.39 7.26
CA ALA A 185 4.07 12.00 7.66
C ALA A 185 4.64 11.71 9.05
N LYS A 186 3.92 10.95 9.86
CA LYS A 186 4.37 10.52 11.19
C LYS A 186 4.73 9.05 11.15
N LEU A 187 5.95 8.71 11.55
CA LEU A 187 6.46 7.35 11.52
C LEU A 187 6.46 6.72 12.91
N TYR A 188 6.25 5.39 12.96
CA TYR A 188 6.14 4.63 14.19
C TYR A 188 6.83 3.27 14.03
N LYS A 189 7.71 2.90 14.97
CA LYS A 189 8.24 1.54 15.07
C LYS A 189 7.24 0.64 15.78
N VAL A 190 7.12 -0.60 15.31
CA VAL A 190 6.30 -1.61 15.95
C VAL A 190 7.03 -2.16 17.17
N LYS A 191 6.36 -2.18 18.34
CA LYS A 191 6.96 -2.55 19.62
C LYS A 191 7.33 -4.01 19.71
N ARG A 192 6.44 -4.91 19.27
CA ARG A 192 6.57 -6.36 19.43
C ARG A 192 5.60 -7.14 18.55
N GLY A 193 5.86 -8.45 18.44
CA GLY A 193 4.97 -9.38 17.74
C GLY A 193 5.09 -9.28 16.23
N LYS A 194 4.01 -9.62 15.54
CA LYS A 194 3.93 -9.52 14.09
C LYS A 194 4.24 -8.09 13.65
N PHE A 195 4.99 -7.93 12.55
CA PHE A 195 5.46 -6.63 12.03
C PHE A 195 6.51 -5.89 12.87
N HIS A 196 7.03 -6.46 13.99
CA HIS A 196 8.17 -5.87 14.68
C HIS A 196 9.43 -5.84 13.82
N ILE A 197 9.62 -6.88 13.03
CA ILE A 197 10.67 -6.98 12.00
C ILE A 197 10.00 -6.99 10.63
N TYR A 198 10.43 -6.08 9.76
CA TYR A 198 10.10 -6.15 8.34
C TYR A 198 10.90 -7.26 7.68
N TRP A 199 10.22 -8.11 6.92
CA TRP A 199 10.85 -9.11 6.08
C TRP A 199 10.13 -9.18 4.73
N ALA A 200 10.85 -8.87 3.66
CA ALA A 200 10.28 -8.75 2.31
C ALA A 200 9.52 -10.01 1.83
N LEU A 201 9.92 -11.20 2.31
CA LEU A 201 9.29 -12.47 1.97
C LEU A 201 8.24 -12.96 2.99
N GLY A 202 7.98 -12.19 4.03
CA GLY A 202 7.06 -12.57 5.12
C GLY A 202 6.21 -11.40 5.60
N ASP A 203 6.59 -10.82 6.73
CA ASP A 203 5.90 -9.65 7.29
C ASP A 203 6.31 -8.40 6.51
N ASN A 204 5.61 -8.13 5.42
CA ASN A 204 5.86 -7.05 4.47
C ASN A 204 4.63 -6.12 4.32
N CYS A 205 4.71 -5.18 3.41
CA CYS A 205 3.64 -4.21 3.14
C CYS A 205 2.31 -4.89 2.72
N ALA A 206 2.38 -5.99 1.96
CA ALA A 206 1.17 -6.70 1.54
C ALA A 206 0.49 -7.40 2.73
N SER A 207 1.27 -8.04 3.60
CA SER A 207 0.73 -8.68 4.80
C SER A 207 0.17 -7.68 5.82
N PHE A 208 0.75 -6.47 5.87
CA PHE A 208 0.25 -5.39 6.70
C PHE A 208 -1.09 -4.84 6.19
N THR A 209 -1.22 -4.62 4.90
CA THR A 209 -2.48 -4.22 4.27
C THR A 209 -3.57 -5.28 4.44
N ASP A 210 -3.18 -6.55 4.35
CA ASP A 210 -4.09 -7.68 4.51
C ASP A 210 -4.68 -7.82 5.93
N LEU A 211 -4.05 -7.24 6.95
CA LEU A 211 -4.67 -7.16 8.29
C LEU A 211 -6.05 -6.52 8.24
N VAL A 212 -6.14 -5.40 7.53
CA VAL A 212 -7.41 -4.66 7.43
C VAL A 212 -8.36 -5.35 6.47
N LEU A 213 -7.87 -5.85 5.34
CA LEU A 213 -8.71 -6.58 4.39
C LEU A 213 -9.21 -7.92 4.95
N GLY A 214 -8.42 -8.57 5.81
CA GLY A 214 -8.83 -9.77 6.53
C GLY A 214 -10.06 -9.55 7.40
N THR A 215 -10.24 -8.36 7.96
CA THR A 215 -11.45 -8.00 8.73
C THR A 215 -12.71 -8.02 7.86
N LEU A 216 -12.58 -7.84 6.57
CA LEU A 216 -13.68 -7.93 5.61
C LEU A 216 -14.01 -9.37 5.19
N GLY A 217 -13.35 -10.36 5.77
CA GLY A 217 -13.44 -11.76 5.34
C GLY A 217 -12.67 -12.05 4.05
N ALA A 218 -11.85 -11.10 3.60
CA ALA A 218 -10.97 -11.24 2.45
C ALA A 218 -9.58 -11.70 2.91
N ASP A 219 -9.48 -12.87 3.55
CA ASP A 219 -8.17 -13.43 3.90
C ASP A 219 -7.37 -13.79 2.64
N VAL A 220 -6.62 -12.82 2.11
CA VAL A 220 -5.80 -12.96 0.89
C VAL A 220 -4.56 -13.80 1.17
N LEU A 221 -4.10 -13.88 2.40
CA LEU A 221 -2.84 -14.51 2.78
C LEU A 221 -2.97 -15.88 3.43
N SER A 222 -4.17 -16.45 3.54
CA SER A 222 -4.36 -17.79 4.12
C SER A 222 -3.68 -18.91 3.32
N VAL A 223 -3.14 -18.55 2.15
CA VAL A 223 -2.39 -19.47 1.30
C VAL A 223 -0.89 -19.25 1.51
N ARG A 224 -0.15 -20.31 1.83
CA ARG A 224 1.31 -20.30 1.94
C ARG A 224 1.91 -19.82 0.61
N GLY A 225 2.58 -18.68 0.63
CA GLY A 225 3.27 -18.14 -0.54
C GLY A 225 3.71 -16.70 -0.33
N ILE A 226 4.64 -16.27 -1.16
CA ILE A 226 5.09 -14.87 -1.21
C ILE A 226 4.07 -14.11 -2.04
N ILE A 227 3.38 -13.15 -1.42
CA ILE A 227 2.48 -12.26 -2.13
C ILE A 227 3.18 -10.92 -2.33
N SER A 228 3.43 -10.59 -3.59
CA SER A 228 3.97 -9.30 -3.99
C SER A 228 2.85 -8.26 -4.19
N PRO A 229 3.16 -6.97 -4.11
CA PRO A 229 2.21 -5.92 -4.48
C PRO A 229 1.62 -6.09 -5.88
N GLY A 230 2.42 -6.52 -6.86
CA GLY A 230 1.94 -6.79 -8.22
C GLY A 230 0.92 -7.94 -8.30
N THR A 231 1.10 -9.00 -7.51
CA THR A 231 0.11 -10.10 -7.42
C THR A 231 -1.19 -9.60 -6.80
N TYR A 232 -1.08 -8.73 -5.82
CA TYR A 232 -2.23 -8.11 -5.15
C TYR A 232 -2.99 -7.19 -6.11
N LEU A 233 -2.26 -6.40 -6.91
CA LEU A 233 -2.83 -5.55 -7.94
C LEU A 233 -3.63 -6.36 -8.97
N ASP A 234 -3.05 -7.45 -9.52
CA ASP A 234 -3.75 -8.34 -10.46
C ASP A 234 -5.05 -8.90 -9.87
N TRP A 235 -5.03 -9.23 -8.58
CA TRP A 235 -6.23 -9.67 -7.88
C TRP A 235 -7.27 -8.55 -7.73
N LEU A 236 -6.87 -7.35 -7.27
CA LEU A 236 -7.77 -6.19 -7.13
C LEU A 236 -8.43 -5.84 -8.46
N GLN A 237 -7.68 -5.83 -9.55
CA GLN A 237 -8.19 -5.56 -10.88
C GLN A 237 -9.25 -6.59 -11.33
N LYS A 238 -8.99 -7.87 -11.08
CA LYS A 238 -9.93 -8.95 -11.40
C LYS A 238 -11.19 -8.89 -10.55
N GLU A 239 -11.06 -8.52 -9.28
CA GLU A 239 -12.20 -8.32 -8.40
C GLU A 239 -13.03 -7.10 -8.81
N TYR A 240 -12.39 -5.97 -9.16
CA TYR A 240 -13.08 -4.76 -9.63
C TYR A 240 -13.96 -5.01 -10.85
N LEU A 241 -13.53 -5.85 -11.78
CA LEU A 241 -14.27 -6.17 -13.00
C LEU A 241 -15.46 -7.11 -12.78
N LYS A 242 -15.63 -7.66 -11.59
CA LYS A 242 -16.76 -8.55 -11.31
C LYS A 242 -18.03 -7.76 -11.04
N LYS A 243 -19.13 -8.25 -11.59
CA LYS A 243 -20.46 -7.74 -11.24
C LYS A 243 -20.72 -7.92 -9.74
N ASN A 244 -21.20 -6.89 -9.08
CA ASN A 244 -21.47 -6.84 -7.64
C ASN A 244 -20.20 -6.95 -6.75
N SER A 245 -19.05 -6.56 -7.24
CA SER A 245 -17.84 -6.47 -6.43
C SER A 245 -18.00 -5.42 -5.31
N PRO A 246 -17.43 -5.64 -4.13
CA PRO A 246 -17.32 -4.60 -3.12
C PRO A 246 -16.26 -3.54 -3.48
N ILE A 247 -15.41 -3.79 -4.47
CA ILE A 247 -14.52 -2.77 -5.03
C ILE A 247 -15.34 -1.92 -5.98
N VAL A 248 -15.67 -0.71 -5.55
CA VAL A 248 -16.66 0.16 -6.21
C VAL A 248 -16.02 1.27 -7.03
N SER A 249 -14.74 1.55 -6.80
CA SER A 249 -14.00 2.55 -7.56
C SER A 249 -12.58 2.11 -7.85
N ARG A 250 -12.01 2.66 -8.91
CA ARG A 250 -10.62 2.52 -9.29
C ARG A 250 -10.14 3.86 -9.83
N CYS A 251 -9.03 4.35 -9.29
CA CYS A 251 -8.36 5.55 -9.77
C CYS A 251 -6.91 5.21 -10.11
N ILE A 252 -6.43 5.72 -11.24
CA ILE A 252 -5.05 5.56 -11.68
C ILE A 252 -4.44 6.95 -11.74
N TYR A 253 -3.37 7.16 -10.99
CA TYR A 253 -2.63 8.40 -10.97
C TYR A 253 -1.25 8.19 -11.59
N THR A 254 -0.95 8.99 -12.59
CA THR A 254 0.36 9.05 -13.24
C THR A 254 0.85 10.50 -13.24
N LYS A 255 2.10 10.71 -13.64
CA LYS A 255 2.65 12.06 -13.74
C LYS A 255 1.84 12.95 -14.69
N GLU A 256 1.37 12.38 -15.78
CA GLU A 256 0.55 13.08 -16.79
C GLU A 256 -0.84 13.47 -16.27
N THR A 257 -1.40 12.71 -15.30
CA THR A 257 -2.74 12.99 -14.73
C THR A 257 -2.73 14.01 -13.59
N VAL A 258 -1.56 14.31 -13.02
CA VAL A 258 -1.42 15.26 -11.90
C VAL A 258 -0.98 16.65 -12.37
N GLU A 259 -0.37 16.73 -13.56
CA GLU A 259 0.07 17.98 -14.18
C GLU A 259 -1.05 18.69 -14.96
N GLN A 260 -2.26 18.10 -15.07
CA GLN A 260 -3.48 18.69 -15.62
C GLN A 260 -4.36 19.28 -14.51
#